data_4c49c285d7a81a06dd4b154809bb22a5
#
_entry.id   4c49c285d7a81a06dd4b154809bb22a5
#
_cell.length_a   1.000
_cell.length_b   1.000
_cell.length_c   1.000
_cell.angle_alpha   90.00
_cell.angle_beta   90.00
_cell.angle_gamma   90.00
#
_symmetry.space_group_name_H-M   'P 1'
#
loop_
_entity.id
_entity.type
_entity.pdbx_description
1 polymer ?
#
loop_
_entity_poly.entity_id
_entity_poly.type
_entity_poly.pdbx_seq_one_letter_code
_entity_poly.pdbx_strand_id
1 'polypeptide(L)'
;ETKSIYIDTESLFEIIDFTKNSTSKDELKPALQGVLFKIDGNRIVGVSTDGHRLSRIIKENTNNENEEKEIIIPTKFLTLLTTFVQKNEKAEIEISKNHMSLSYKNTTIYSRIIKDNYPDYEKVIPLDNNKTFTTNKKNLISAIRRVSIFSNRSTKQIT
;
A
#
# COMPACT_ATOMS: atom_id res chain seq x y z
N GLU A 1 -1.95 -25.15 -1.77
CA GLU A 1 -0.80 -24.85 -2.62
C GLU A 1 -0.24 -23.48 -2.21
N THR A 2 1.05 -23.42 -2.00
CA THR A 2 1.78 -22.19 -1.72
C THR A 2 2.32 -21.68 -3.05
N LYS A 3 2.20 -20.38 -3.31
CA LYS A 3 2.74 -19.75 -4.51
C LYS A 3 3.78 -18.72 -4.10
N SER A 4 4.90 -18.73 -4.79
CA SER A 4 5.99 -17.76 -4.59
C SER A 4 5.84 -16.61 -5.55
N ILE A 5 5.94 -15.39 -5.03
CA ILE A 5 5.95 -14.16 -5.79
C ILE A 5 7.24 -13.44 -5.47
N TYR A 6 7.93 -13.03 -6.50
CA TYR A 6 9.16 -12.25 -6.36
C TYR A 6 8.86 -10.77 -6.54
N ILE A 7 9.27 -9.98 -5.58
CA ILE A 7 9.22 -8.52 -5.65
C ILE A 7 10.58 -7.95 -5.30
N ASP A 8 11.05 -6.98 -6.05
CA ASP A 8 12.21 -6.23 -5.62
C ASP A 8 11.87 -5.38 -4.39
N THR A 9 12.84 -5.25 -3.49
CA THR A 9 12.60 -4.57 -2.22
C THR A 9 12.37 -3.09 -2.38
N GLU A 10 12.88 -2.45 -3.43
CA GLU A 10 12.62 -1.03 -3.71
C GLU A 10 11.16 -0.80 -4.05
N SER A 11 10.60 -1.59 -4.97
CA SER A 11 9.16 -1.55 -5.30
C SER A 11 8.28 -1.85 -4.10
N LEU A 12 8.65 -2.85 -3.29
CA LEU A 12 7.93 -3.17 -2.06
C LEU A 12 7.91 -1.99 -1.08
N PHE A 13 9.07 -1.36 -0.85
CA PHE A 13 9.19 -0.21 0.05
C PHE A 13 8.40 1.00 -0.46
N GLU A 14 8.43 1.26 -1.78
CA GLU A 14 7.62 2.33 -2.34
C GLU A 14 6.12 2.07 -2.17
N ILE A 15 5.67 0.84 -2.43
CA ILE A 15 4.26 0.47 -2.20
C ILE A 15 3.89 0.74 -0.73
N ILE A 16 4.71 0.29 0.21
CA ILE A 16 4.46 0.50 1.65
C ILE A 16 4.42 1.99 2.00
N ASP A 17 5.40 2.76 1.54
CA ASP A 17 5.51 4.19 1.88
C ASP A 17 4.33 5.01 1.34
N PHE A 18 3.84 4.69 0.15
CA PHE A 18 2.70 5.39 -0.45
C PHE A 18 1.35 4.96 0.15
N THR A 19 1.22 3.71 0.61
CA THR A 19 -0.08 3.17 1.03
C THR A 19 -0.30 3.16 2.54
N LYS A 20 0.74 2.95 3.36
CA LYS A 20 0.60 2.77 4.83
C LYS A 20 -0.17 3.88 5.54
N ASN A 21 -0.13 5.12 5.03
CA ASN A 21 -0.76 6.27 5.69
C ASN A 21 -2.23 6.46 5.31
N SER A 22 -2.73 5.71 4.35
CA SER A 22 -4.12 5.78 3.89
C SER A 22 -4.95 4.58 4.35
N THR A 23 -4.43 3.72 5.20
CA THR A 23 -5.18 2.61 5.80
C THR A 23 -6.02 3.08 6.99
N SER A 24 -7.13 2.40 7.24
CA SER A 24 -8.01 2.67 8.38
C SER A 24 -7.43 2.15 9.70
N LYS A 25 -7.80 2.82 10.79
CA LYS A 25 -7.58 2.34 12.15
C LYS A 25 -8.85 1.77 12.78
N ASP A 26 -9.96 1.79 12.05
CA ASP A 26 -11.25 1.32 12.49
C ASP A 26 -11.29 -0.21 12.49
N GLU A 27 -11.45 -0.82 13.66
CA GLU A 27 -11.49 -2.26 13.83
C GLU A 27 -12.77 -2.91 13.25
N LEU A 28 -13.79 -2.09 12.99
CA LEU A 28 -15.03 -2.55 12.34
C LEU A 28 -14.89 -2.72 10.83
N LYS A 29 -13.75 -2.29 10.26
CA LYS A 29 -13.47 -2.37 8.82
C LYS A 29 -12.15 -3.12 8.57
N PRO A 30 -12.08 -4.43 8.82
CA PRO A 30 -10.82 -5.19 8.77
C PRO A 30 -10.10 -5.08 7.43
N ALA A 31 -10.84 -5.13 6.31
CA ALA A 31 -10.26 -4.99 4.97
C ALA A 31 -9.43 -3.70 4.81
N LEU A 32 -9.91 -2.60 5.40
CA LEU A 32 -9.26 -1.29 5.28
C LEU A 32 -8.07 -1.10 6.22
N GLN A 33 -7.87 -2.00 7.18
CA GLN A 33 -6.66 -2.00 8.04
C GLN A 33 -5.43 -2.55 7.32
N GLY A 34 -5.61 -3.10 6.13
CA GLY A 34 -4.55 -3.62 5.28
C GLY A 34 -4.37 -2.84 3.99
N VAL A 35 -3.32 -3.19 3.29
CA VAL A 35 -3.08 -2.75 1.91
C VAL A 35 -3.48 -3.89 0.99
N LEU A 36 -4.31 -3.61 0.01
CA LEU A 36 -4.62 -4.53 -1.08
C LEU A 36 -3.40 -4.58 -2.01
N PHE A 37 -2.87 -5.77 -2.22
CA PHE A 37 -1.92 -6.09 -3.28
C PHE A 37 -2.67 -6.86 -4.37
N LYS A 38 -2.74 -6.26 -5.53
CA LYS A 38 -3.25 -6.91 -6.73
C LYS A 38 -2.08 -7.20 -7.66
N ILE A 39 -1.85 -8.47 -7.91
CA ILE A 39 -0.80 -8.95 -8.79
C ILE A 39 -1.50 -9.34 -10.09
N ASP A 40 -1.08 -8.72 -11.17
CA ASP A 40 -1.65 -8.87 -12.51
C ASP A 40 -0.49 -9.01 -13.49
N GLY A 41 -0.10 -10.25 -13.77
CA GLY A 41 1.03 -10.56 -14.63
C GLY A 41 2.29 -9.79 -14.21
N ASN A 42 2.70 -8.86 -15.08
CA ASN A 42 3.91 -8.06 -14.88
C ASN A 42 3.70 -6.80 -14.00
N ARG A 43 2.57 -6.67 -13.32
CA ARG A 43 2.28 -5.49 -12.48
C ARG A 43 1.87 -5.88 -11.08
N ILE A 44 2.31 -5.06 -10.14
CA ILE A 44 1.80 -5.09 -8.77
C ILE A 44 1.15 -3.75 -8.47
N VAL A 45 -0.11 -3.79 -8.08
CA VAL A 45 -0.87 -2.61 -7.66
C VAL A 45 -1.05 -2.67 -6.16
N GLY A 46 -0.56 -1.64 -5.46
CA GLY A 46 -0.83 -1.44 -4.04
C GLY A 46 -1.95 -0.43 -3.85
N VAL A 47 -2.98 -0.77 -3.08
CA VAL A 47 -4.10 0.14 -2.80
C VAL A 47 -4.39 0.18 -1.32
N SER A 48 -4.66 1.37 -0.81
CA SER A 48 -5.18 1.56 0.55
C SER A 48 -6.18 2.70 0.62
N THR A 49 -7.16 2.58 1.48
CA THR A 49 -8.15 3.63 1.77
C THR A 49 -8.66 3.52 3.19
N ASP A 50 -9.04 4.64 3.78
CA ASP A 50 -9.77 4.71 5.05
C ASP A 50 -11.23 5.18 4.87
N GLY A 51 -11.66 5.33 3.59
CA GLY A 51 -12.97 5.85 3.21
C GLY A 51 -12.99 7.36 2.98
N HIS A 52 -11.94 8.10 3.36
CA HIS A 52 -11.81 9.55 3.14
C HIS A 52 -10.72 9.90 2.14
N ARG A 53 -9.70 9.08 2.06
CA ARG A 53 -8.58 9.21 1.12
C ARG A 53 -8.23 7.84 0.58
N LEU A 54 -7.64 7.83 -0.60
CA LEU A 54 -7.20 6.64 -1.30
C LEU A 54 -5.78 6.85 -1.82
N SER A 55 -4.93 5.86 -1.61
CA SER A 55 -3.61 5.76 -2.25
C SER A 55 -3.59 4.57 -3.17
N ARG A 56 -3.13 4.77 -4.40
CA ARG A 56 -2.91 3.72 -5.40
C ARG A 56 -1.53 3.92 -6.02
N ILE A 57 -0.75 2.86 -6.05
CA ILE A 57 0.56 2.82 -6.71
C ILE A 57 0.64 1.59 -7.60
N ILE A 58 1.22 1.74 -8.77
CA ILE A 58 1.44 0.66 -9.73
C ILE A 58 2.93 0.51 -9.93
N LYS A 59 3.43 -0.72 -9.81
CA LYS A 59 4.81 -1.10 -10.09
C LYS A 59 4.85 -2.18 -11.15
N GLU A 60 5.77 -2.05 -12.09
CA GLU A 60 6.08 -3.13 -13.02
C GLU A 60 6.88 -4.21 -12.28
N ASN A 61 6.53 -5.46 -12.53
CA ASN A 61 7.22 -6.60 -11.95
C ASN A 61 7.35 -7.71 -13.00
N THR A 62 8.52 -7.89 -13.53
CA THR A 62 8.82 -8.83 -14.62
C THR A 62 8.98 -10.29 -14.18
N ASN A 63 8.83 -10.58 -12.88
CA ASN A 63 9.14 -11.88 -12.31
C ASN A 63 7.92 -12.77 -12.05
N ASN A 64 6.70 -12.30 -12.34
CA ASN A 64 5.47 -13.04 -12.07
C ASN A 64 4.77 -13.37 -13.40
N GLU A 65 5.06 -14.52 -13.96
CA GLU A 65 4.41 -14.97 -15.20
C GLU A 65 2.93 -15.28 -14.94
N ASN A 66 2.04 -14.51 -15.58
CA ASN A 66 0.60 -14.79 -15.76
C ASN A 66 -0.22 -15.15 -14.52
N GLU A 67 0.14 -14.68 -13.33
CA GLU A 67 -0.65 -14.90 -12.13
C GLU A 67 -1.49 -13.67 -11.78
N GLU A 68 -2.80 -13.86 -11.70
CA GLU A 68 -3.71 -12.90 -11.09
C GLU A 68 -3.96 -13.30 -9.64
N LYS A 69 -3.67 -12.41 -8.72
CA LYS A 69 -3.94 -12.64 -7.30
C LYS A 69 -4.21 -11.34 -6.56
N GLU A 70 -5.19 -11.39 -5.70
CA GLU A 70 -5.50 -10.29 -4.77
C GLU A 70 -5.33 -10.78 -3.34
N ILE A 71 -4.60 -9.99 -2.54
CA ILE A 71 -4.40 -10.25 -1.12
C ILE A 71 -4.43 -8.94 -0.33
N ILE A 72 -4.97 -8.99 0.86
CA ILE A 72 -4.94 -7.86 1.79
C ILE A 72 -3.91 -8.15 2.87
N ILE A 73 -2.85 -7.36 2.89
CA ILE A 73 -1.74 -7.52 3.82
C ILE A 73 -1.89 -6.51 4.96
N PRO A 74 -1.85 -6.96 6.23
CA PRO A 74 -1.97 -6.04 7.37
C PRO A 74 -0.90 -4.95 7.34
N THR A 75 -1.30 -3.69 7.51
CA THR A 75 -0.38 -2.53 7.52
C THR A 75 0.71 -2.66 8.59
N LYS A 76 0.38 -3.22 9.74
CA LYS A 76 1.35 -3.47 10.81
C LYS A 76 2.49 -4.39 10.35
N PHE A 77 2.15 -5.45 9.60
CA PHE A 77 3.15 -6.36 9.05
C PHE A 77 4.02 -5.66 7.99
N LEU A 78 3.41 -4.93 7.07
CA LEU A 78 4.14 -4.18 6.05
C LEU A 78 5.12 -3.17 6.67
N THR A 79 4.69 -2.46 7.71
CA THR A 79 5.55 -1.52 8.43
C THR A 79 6.70 -2.25 9.13
N LEU A 80 6.46 -3.45 9.68
CA LEU A 80 7.50 -4.27 10.28
C LEU A 80 8.57 -4.66 9.24
N LEU A 81 8.16 -5.04 8.03
CA LEU A 81 9.09 -5.42 6.97
C LEU A 81 10.14 -4.33 6.69
N THR A 82 9.74 -3.07 6.76
CA THR A 82 10.66 -1.95 6.49
C THR A 82 11.80 -1.83 7.51
N THR A 83 11.71 -2.52 8.64
CA THR A 83 12.77 -2.54 9.66
C THR A 83 13.78 -3.67 9.47
N PHE A 84 13.38 -4.75 8.78
CA PHE A 84 14.21 -5.95 8.61
C PHE A 84 14.86 -6.07 7.23
N VAL A 85 14.17 -5.58 6.20
CA VAL A 85 14.61 -5.72 4.81
C VAL A 85 15.38 -4.46 4.40
N GLN A 86 16.49 -4.64 3.69
CA GLN A 86 17.26 -3.52 3.12
C GLN A 86 16.80 -3.24 1.69
N LYS A 87 16.88 -1.97 1.28
CA LYS A 87 16.58 -1.57 -0.12
C LYS A 87 17.62 -2.17 -1.08
N ASN A 88 17.23 -2.31 -2.34
CA ASN A 88 18.07 -2.79 -3.44
C ASN A 88 18.51 -4.27 -3.33
N GLU A 89 17.74 -5.06 -2.63
CA GLU A 89 17.92 -6.52 -2.56
C GLU A 89 16.64 -7.23 -3.04
N LYS A 90 16.73 -8.54 -3.24
CA LYS A 90 15.56 -9.36 -3.58
C LYS A 90 14.99 -9.99 -2.32
N ALA A 91 13.68 -9.96 -2.20
CA ALA A 91 12.95 -10.69 -1.18
C ALA A 91 11.96 -11.66 -1.86
N GLU A 92 11.85 -12.85 -1.30
CA GLU A 92 10.87 -13.82 -1.73
C GLU A 92 9.64 -13.74 -0.85
N ILE A 93 8.49 -13.60 -1.47
CA ILE A 93 7.20 -13.60 -0.81
C ILE A 93 6.47 -14.87 -1.20
N GLU A 94 6.17 -15.69 -0.23
CA GLU A 94 5.31 -16.85 -0.41
C GLU A 94 3.91 -16.54 0.11
N ILE A 95 2.91 -16.85 -0.69
CA ILE A 95 1.51 -16.63 -0.35
C ILE A 95 0.78 -17.96 -0.36
N SER A 96 0.22 -18.30 0.79
CA SER A 96 -0.69 -19.45 0.95
C SER A 96 -2.14 -18.97 1.12
N LYS A 97 -3.05 -19.90 1.34
CA LYS A 97 -4.48 -19.60 1.49
C LYS A 97 -4.79 -18.61 2.62
N ASN A 98 -4.00 -18.61 3.71
CA ASN A 98 -4.30 -17.85 4.94
C ASN A 98 -3.14 -17.01 5.45
N HIS A 99 -1.96 -17.24 4.94
CA HIS A 99 -0.72 -16.66 5.44
C HIS A 99 0.14 -16.22 4.28
N MET A 100 1.00 -15.29 4.58
CA MET A 100 2.14 -14.96 3.73
C MET A 100 3.42 -15.04 4.55
N SER A 101 4.51 -15.32 3.89
CA SER A 101 5.85 -15.19 4.46
C SER A 101 6.71 -14.30 3.56
N LEU A 102 7.66 -13.63 4.17
CA LEU A 102 8.72 -12.95 3.48
C LEU A 102 10.05 -13.50 3.97
N SER A 103 10.83 -14.04 3.06
CA SER A 103 12.17 -14.55 3.32
C SER A 103 13.22 -13.57 2.82
N TYR A 104 14.11 -13.19 3.71
CA TYR A 104 15.20 -12.25 3.43
C TYR A 104 16.46 -12.69 4.18
N LYS A 105 17.53 -13.00 3.44
CA LYS A 105 18.75 -13.59 4.01
C LYS A 105 18.42 -14.86 4.85
N ASN A 106 18.82 -14.89 6.10
CA ASN A 106 18.58 -16.01 7.02
C ASN A 106 17.33 -15.80 7.91
N THR A 107 16.44 -14.89 7.52
CA THR A 107 15.26 -14.54 8.31
C THR A 107 14.00 -14.73 7.47
N THR A 108 13.02 -15.43 8.03
CA THR A 108 11.68 -15.55 7.45
C THR A 108 10.65 -14.99 8.41
N ILE A 109 9.81 -14.12 7.93
CA ILE A 109 8.76 -13.45 8.70
C ILE A 109 7.41 -13.88 8.18
N TYR A 110 6.51 -14.30 9.06
CA TYR A 110 5.18 -14.78 8.73
C TYR A 110 4.10 -13.80 9.17
N SER A 111 3.04 -13.68 8.37
CA SER A 111 1.83 -12.95 8.71
C SER A 111 0.59 -13.68 8.23
N ARG A 112 -0.52 -13.48 8.92
CA ARG A 112 -1.84 -13.80 8.35
C ARG A 112 -2.24 -12.71 7.38
N ILE A 113 -2.86 -13.10 6.28
CA ILE A 113 -3.55 -12.17 5.39
C ILE A 113 -4.93 -11.84 5.96
N ILE A 114 -5.45 -10.68 5.63
CA ILE A 114 -6.83 -10.31 5.99
C ILE A 114 -7.76 -10.97 4.98
N LYS A 115 -8.67 -11.82 5.49
CA LYS A 115 -9.67 -12.51 4.69
C LYS A 115 -10.96 -11.72 4.74
N ASP A 116 -11.03 -10.72 3.89
CA ASP A 116 -12.22 -9.90 3.73
C ASP A 116 -12.28 -9.39 2.29
N ASN A 117 -13.44 -8.89 1.87
CA ASN A 117 -13.61 -8.30 0.55
C ASN A 117 -13.13 -6.85 0.60
N TYR A 118 -12.13 -6.53 -0.21
CA TYR A 118 -11.74 -5.13 -0.37
C TYR A 118 -12.82 -4.37 -1.16
N PRO A 119 -13.21 -3.15 -0.75
CA PRO A 119 -14.20 -2.38 -1.48
C PRO A 119 -13.72 -2.07 -2.90
N ASP A 120 -14.68 -1.93 -3.81
CA ASP A 120 -14.42 -1.56 -5.21
C ASP A 120 -13.90 -0.11 -5.27
N TYR A 121 -12.60 0.02 -5.14
CA TYR A 121 -11.91 1.32 -5.07
C TYR A 121 -11.88 2.04 -6.43
N GLU A 122 -12.06 1.32 -7.53
CA GLU A 122 -12.01 1.91 -8.87
C GLU A 122 -13.20 2.85 -9.10
N LYS A 123 -14.36 2.52 -8.53
CA LYS A 123 -15.57 3.34 -8.65
C LYS A 123 -15.50 4.70 -7.94
N VAL A 124 -14.59 4.85 -6.97
CA VAL A 124 -14.46 6.12 -6.23
C VAL A 124 -13.37 7.03 -6.80
N ILE A 125 -12.62 6.57 -7.80
CA ILE A 125 -11.62 7.38 -8.48
C ILE A 125 -12.32 8.25 -9.52
N PRO A 126 -12.32 9.60 -9.36
CA PRO A 126 -12.97 10.47 -10.33
C PRO A 126 -12.20 10.47 -11.65
N LEU A 127 -12.90 10.22 -12.76
CA LEU A 127 -12.33 10.18 -14.10
C LEU A 127 -12.58 11.45 -14.93
N ASP A 128 -13.46 12.32 -14.47
CA ASP A 128 -13.96 13.51 -15.17
C ASP A 128 -13.35 14.83 -14.67
N ASN A 129 -12.18 14.76 -14.03
CA ASN A 129 -11.49 15.96 -13.57
C ASN A 129 -10.99 16.80 -14.75
N ASN A 130 -11.57 18.00 -14.91
CA ASN A 130 -11.22 18.96 -15.96
C ASN A 130 -10.33 20.11 -15.48
N LYS A 131 -9.98 20.13 -14.19
CA LYS A 131 -9.11 21.14 -13.58
C LYS A 131 -7.82 20.51 -13.10
N THR A 132 -6.71 21.07 -13.56
CA THR A 132 -5.36 20.62 -13.15
C THR A 132 -4.59 21.75 -12.48
N PHE A 133 -3.78 21.40 -11.53
CA PHE A 133 -2.92 22.31 -10.79
C PHE A 133 -1.52 21.72 -10.71
N THR A 134 -0.54 22.48 -11.16
CA THR A 134 0.88 22.07 -11.12
C THR A 134 1.66 23.00 -10.21
N THR A 135 2.41 22.43 -9.28
CA THR A 135 3.21 23.21 -8.33
C THR A 135 4.47 22.46 -7.90
N ASN A 136 5.41 23.19 -7.31
CA ASN A 136 6.58 22.59 -6.71
C ASN A 136 6.21 21.90 -5.39
N LYS A 137 6.54 20.61 -5.27
CA LYS A 137 6.21 19.79 -4.09
C LYS A 137 6.72 20.40 -2.77
N LYS A 138 7.96 20.92 -2.74
CA LYS A 138 8.56 21.50 -1.52
C LYS A 138 7.81 22.76 -1.09
N ASN A 139 7.46 23.63 -2.04
CA ASN A 139 6.73 24.86 -1.78
C ASN A 139 5.32 24.55 -1.24
N LEU A 140 4.62 23.61 -1.87
CA LEU A 140 3.30 23.17 -1.41
C LEU A 140 3.35 22.61 0.01
N ILE A 141 4.28 21.71 0.32
CA ILE A 141 4.44 21.14 1.65
C ILE A 141 4.74 22.25 2.68
N SER A 142 5.62 23.20 2.35
CA SER A 142 5.92 24.32 3.24
C SER A 142 4.70 25.20 3.50
N ALA A 143 3.90 25.48 2.48
CA ALA A 143 2.67 26.26 2.61
C ALA A 143 1.66 25.53 3.50
N ILE A 144 1.40 24.24 3.23
CA ILE A 144 0.50 23.40 4.03
C ILE A 144 0.94 23.39 5.50
N ARG A 145 2.23 23.19 5.78
CA ARG A 145 2.75 23.18 7.15
C ARG A 145 2.52 24.49 7.89
N ARG A 146 2.70 25.64 7.23
CA ARG A 146 2.45 26.96 7.85
C ARG A 146 0.97 27.15 8.16
N VAL A 147 0.09 26.86 7.21
CA VAL A 147 -1.36 27.07 7.39
C VAL A 147 -1.96 26.05 8.36
N SER A 148 -1.42 24.83 8.41
CA SER A 148 -1.91 23.78 9.31
C SER A 148 -1.81 24.14 10.79
N ILE A 149 -0.96 25.09 11.17
CA ILE A 149 -0.86 25.60 12.56
C ILE A 149 -2.19 26.23 13.00
N PHE A 150 -2.91 26.85 12.06
CA PHE A 150 -4.20 27.51 12.30
C PHE A 150 -5.40 26.62 11.95
N SER A 151 -5.16 25.38 11.50
CA SER A 151 -6.24 24.47 11.16
C SER A 151 -7.01 23.97 12.38
N ASN A 152 -8.26 23.61 12.19
CA ASN A 152 -9.06 22.97 13.23
C ASN A 152 -8.38 21.70 13.75
N ARG A 153 -8.27 21.53 15.06
CA ARG A 153 -7.58 20.38 15.68
C ARG A 153 -8.24 19.04 15.36
N SER A 154 -9.56 19.02 15.15
CA SER A 154 -10.31 17.79 14.86
C SER A 154 -10.24 17.42 13.38
N THR A 155 -10.63 18.33 12.49
CA THR A 155 -10.76 18.06 11.05
C THR A 155 -9.46 18.20 10.29
N LYS A 156 -8.49 18.97 10.82
CA LYS A 156 -7.24 19.35 10.14
C LYS A 156 -7.47 20.01 8.77
N GLN A 157 -8.66 20.57 8.57
CA GLN A 157 -9.04 21.22 7.32
C GLN A 157 -8.28 22.52 7.12
N ILE A 158 -7.81 22.72 5.90
CA ILE A 158 -7.14 23.92 5.39
C ILE A 158 -7.97 24.44 4.23
N THR A 159 -8.35 25.69 4.27
CA THR A 159 -9.07 26.42 3.20
C THR A 159 -8.23 27.57 2.69
#